data_792b37ea0848b5111c34922f80fef921
#
_entry.id   792b37ea0848b5111c34922f80fef921
#
_cell.length_a   1.000
_cell.length_b   1.000
_cell.length_c   1.000
_cell.angle_alpha   90.00
_cell.angle_beta   90.00
_cell.angle_gamma   90.00
#
_symmetry.space_group_name_H-M   'P 1'
#
loop_
_entity.id
_entity.type
_entity.pdbx_description
1 polymer ?
#
loop_
_entity_poly.entity_id
_entity_poly.type
_entity_poly.pdbx_seq_one_letter_code
_entity_poly.pdbx_strand_id
1 'polypeptide(L)'
;MTTYAHNTAIVGVGATEFSKNSGRSELKLGVEAALAACADAGINPHEIDGFCSYVMDKVPEYELARMLGCEEVKFFSQIPHGGGAAAAPFMHAAMAVHTGGAKYVLVYRAMNERSWMRFGTGDYGIKPLPFFDNMNYGWYMPHGFHTPAAWVAMFAQRYMHEYGATSED
;
A
#
# COMPACT_ATOMS: atom_id res chain seq x y z
N MET A 1 -2.97 -18.53 -25.00
CA MET A 1 -2.77 -17.87 -23.71
C MET A 1 -3.97 -16.94 -23.50
N THR A 2 -4.78 -17.21 -22.50
CA THR A 2 -5.85 -16.29 -22.09
C THR A 2 -5.18 -15.10 -21.41
N THR A 3 -5.32 -13.91 -21.97
CA THR A 3 -4.80 -12.68 -21.38
C THR A 3 -5.85 -12.14 -20.41
N TYR A 4 -5.42 -11.42 -19.34
CA TYR A 4 -6.33 -10.70 -18.44
C TYR A 4 -7.05 -9.55 -19.14
N ALA A 5 -6.53 -9.12 -20.29
CA ALA A 5 -7.14 -8.09 -21.11
C ALA A 5 -8.58 -8.51 -21.48
N HIS A 6 -9.51 -7.57 -21.29
CA HIS A 6 -10.94 -7.71 -21.58
C HIS A 6 -11.76 -8.59 -20.60
N ASN A 7 -11.13 -9.17 -19.55
CA ASN A 7 -11.85 -10.03 -18.58
C ASN A 7 -11.98 -9.40 -17.19
N THR A 8 -11.33 -8.27 -16.97
CA THR A 8 -11.40 -7.52 -15.72
C THR A 8 -11.45 -6.02 -16.02
N ALA A 9 -12.08 -5.26 -15.14
CA ALA A 9 -12.19 -3.81 -15.27
C ALA A 9 -12.07 -3.13 -13.90
N ILE A 10 -11.54 -1.92 -13.88
CA ILE A 10 -11.67 -1.02 -12.74
C ILE A 10 -13.03 -0.36 -12.89
N VAL A 11 -13.95 -0.60 -11.95
CA VAL A 11 -15.35 -0.20 -12.03
C VAL A 11 -15.68 1.01 -11.15
N GLY A 12 -14.82 1.35 -10.21
CA GLY A 12 -15.01 2.53 -9.35
C GLY A 12 -13.71 3.01 -8.72
N VAL A 13 -13.67 4.30 -8.45
CA VAL A 13 -12.55 4.98 -7.82
C VAL A 13 -13.07 5.86 -6.68
N GLY A 14 -12.39 5.81 -5.54
CA GLY A 14 -12.72 6.63 -4.38
C GLY A 14 -11.48 7.16 -3.68
N ALA A 15 -11.56 8.39 -3.21
CA ALA A 15 -10.49 9.01 -2.44
C ALA A 15 -11.08 9.94 -1.38
N THR A 16 -10.34 10.10 -0.29
CA THR A 16 -10.60 11.17 0.67
C THR A 16 -9.88 12.44 0.23
N GLU A 17 -10.22 13.57 0.85
CA GLU A 17 -9.47 14.81 0.64
C GLU A 17 -8.00 14.67 1.11
N PHE A 18 -7.10 15.38 0.45
CA PHE A 18 -5.71 15.48 0.88
C PHE A 18 -5.58 16.49 2.03
N SER A 19 -5.15 16.01 3.19
CA SER A 19 -5.04 16.83 4.39
C SER A 19 -3.66 16.69 5.05
N LYS A 20 -3.19 17.79 5.65
CA LYS A 20 -2.01 17.75 6.52
C LYS A 20 -2.31 17.16 7.90
N ASN A 21 -3.56 17.28 8.34
CA ASN A 21 -4.08 16.69 9.55
C ASN A 21 -5.54 16.32 9.33
N SER A 22 -5.78 15.05 9.09
CA SER A 22 -7.13 14.56 8.79
C SER A 22 -8.03 14.51 10.03
N GLY A 23 -7.46 14.45 11.23
CA GLY A 23 -8.19 14.20 12.47
C GLY A 23 -8.89 12.84 12.53
N ARG A 24 -8.57 11.92 11.60
CA ARG A 24 -9.20 10.61 11.44
C ARG A 24 -8.16 9.50 11.54
N SER A 25 -8.59 8.30 11.93
CA SER A 25 -7.75 7.11 11.87
C SER A 25 -7.54 6.65 10.43
N GLU A 26 -6.46 5.90 10.19
CA GLU A 26 -6.19 5.26 8.89
C GLU A 26 -7.34 4.36 8.46
N LEU A 27 -7.91 3.58 9.39
CA LEU A 27 -9.09 2.76 9.11
C LEU A 27 -10.29 3.59 8.63
N LYS A 28 -10.57 4.72 9.29
CA LYS A 28 -11.68 5.60 8.89
C LYS A 28 -11.44 6.17 7.48
N LEU A 29 -10.22 6.60 7.17
CA LEU A 29 -9.86 7.09 5.84
C LEU A 29 -10.05 5.98 4.78
N GLY A 30 -9.60 4.75 5.08
CA GLY A 30 -9.77 3.60 4.20
C GLY A 30 -11.24 3.27 3.94
N VAL A 31 -12.09 3.29 4.98
CA VAL A 31 -13.53 3.06 4.87
C VAL A 31 -14.20 4.14 4.02
N GLU A 32 -13.91 5.41 4.27
CA GLU A 32 -14.49 6.52 3.50
C GLU A 32 -14.13 6.44 2.01
N ALA A 33 -12.86 6.15 1.69
CA ALA A 33 -12.43 5.98 0.31
C ALA A 33 -13.07 4.74 -0.35
N ALA A 34 -13.20 3.63 0.39
CA ALA A 34 -13.82 2.41 -0.11
C ALA A 34 -15.32 2.63 -0.39
N LEU A 35 -16.05 3.31 0.51
CA LEU A 35 -17.46 3.64 0.30
C LEU A 35 -17.65 4.57 -0.91
N ALA A 36 -16.75 5.53 -1.11
CA ALA A 36 -16.77 6.41 -2.28
C ALA A 36 -16.55 5.60 -3.57
N ALA A 37 -15.61 4.66 -3.59
CA ALA A 37 -15.37 3.77 -4.73
C ALA A 37 -16.59 2.88 -5.03
N CYS A 38 -17.23 2.33 -4.00
CA CYS A 38 -18.44 1.54 -4.15
C CYS A 38 -19.61 2.36 -4.72
N ALA A 39 -19.76 3.61 -4.26
CA ALA A 39 -20.77 4.52 -4.77
C ALA A 39 -20.53 4.89 -6.24
N ASP A 40 -19.28 5.12 -6.62
CA ASP A 40 -18.89 5.37 -8.02
C ASP A 40 -19.16 4.16 -8.91
N ALA A 41 -18.88 2.95 -8.41
CA ALA A 41 -19.14 1.71 -9.11
C ALA A 41 -20.64 1.30 -9.14
N GLY A 42 -21.46 1.86 -8.28
CA GLY A 42 -22.86 1.42 -8.11
C GLY A 42 -22.99 0.03 -7.47
N ILE A 43 -22.01 -0.42 -6.67
CA ILE A 43 -22.01 -1.71 -5.99
C ILE A 43 -22.29 -1.55 -4.50
N ASN A 44 -22.88 -2.59 -3.89
CA ASN A 44 -23.03 -2.62 -2.44
C ASN A 44 -21.69 -3.02 -1.79
N PRO A 45 -21.19 -2.26 -0.79
CA PRO A 45 -19.96 -2.60 -0.08
C PRO A 45 -19.93 -4.03 0.49
N HIS A 46 -21.08 -4.60 0.86
CA HIS A 46 -21.21 -5.97 1.33
C HIS A 46 -20.80 -7.02 0.27
N GLU A 47 -20.84 -6.67 -1.00
CA GLU A 47 -20.49 -7.57 -2.11
C GLU A 47 -18.98 -7.68 -2.37
N ILE A 48 -18.16 -6.85 -1.69
CA ILE A 48 -16.71 -6.96 -1.79
C ILE A 48 -16.28 -8.26 -1.12
N ASP A 49 -15.61 -9.11 -1.89
CA ASP A 49 -15.14 -10.42 -1.44
C ASP A 49 -13.63 -10.62 -1.63
N GLY A 50 -12.92 -9.57 -2.07
CA GLY A 50 -11.47 -9.57 -2.19
C GLY A 50 -10.83 -8.25 -1.78
N PHE A 51 -9.59 -8.32 -1.26
CA PHE A 51 -8.83 -7.16 -0.79
C PHE A 51 -7.39 -7.26 -1.25
N CYS A 52 -6.87 -6.16 -1.80
CA CYS A 52 -5.46 -6.03 -2.12
C CYS A 52 -4.91 -4.74 -1.52
N SER A 53 -3.76 -4.83 -0.88
CA SER A 53 -3.08 -3.70 -0.30
C SER A 53 -1.57 -3.75 -0.54
N TYR A 54 -0.90 -2.78 -0.01
CA TYR A 54 0.53 -2.58 -0.19
C TYR A 54 1.18 -2.49 1.20
N VAL A 55 2.39 -3.00 1.34
CA VAL A 55 3.06 -3.22 2.63
C VAL A 55 3.11 -2.00 3.58
N MET A 56 3.03 -0.81 3.05
CA MET A 56 3.01 0.42 3.86
C MET A 56 1.66 0.71 4.50
N ASP A 57 0.61 -0.01 4.09
CA ASP A 57 -0.71 0.13 4.68
C ASP A 57 -0.77 -0.51 6.06
N LYS A 58 -1.39 0.21 6.99
CA LYS A 58 -1.55 -0.23 8.37
C LYS A 58 -2.96 -0.65 8.71
N VAL A 59 -3.84 -0.65 7.71
CA VAL A 59 -5.22 -1.10 7.82
C VAL A 59 -5.28 -2.54 7.33
N PRO A 60 -5.43 -3.52 8.23
CA PRO A 60 -5.60 -4.91 7.84
C PRO A 60 -6.91 -5.08 7.06
N GLU A 61 -6.90 -5.98 6.09
CA GLU A 61 -8.07 -6.28 5.24
C GLU A 61 -9.30 -6.72 6.06
N TYR A 62 -9.10 -7.49 7.13
CA TYR A 62 -10.19 -7.98 7.98
C TYR A 62 -10.89 -6.85 8.76
N GLU A 63 -10.16 -5.82 9.17
CA GLU A 63 -10.78 -4.65 9.83
C GLU A 63 -11.60 -3.84 8.84
N LEU A 64 -11.05 -3.63 7.63
CA LEU A 64 -11.75 -2.93 6.58
C LEU A 64 -13.00 -3.70 6.12
N ALA A 65 -12.88 -5.01 5.90
CA ALA A 65 -13.99 -5.90 5.56
C ALA A 65 -15.11 -5.85 6.60
N ARG A 66 -14.76 -5.91 7.88
CA ARG A 66 -15.74 -5.81 8.98
C ARG A 66 -16.45 -4.45 9.00
N MET A 67 -15.73 -3.37 8.78
CA MET A 67 -16.31 -2.01 8.76
C MET A 67 -17.20 -1.78 7.55
N LEU A 68 -16.91 -2.41 6.42
CA LEU A 68 -17.74 -2.38 5.22
C LEU A 68 -18.93 -3.34 5.28
N GLY A 69 -18.96 -4.24 6.26
CA GLY A 69 -20.01 -5.26 6.41
C GLY A 69 -19.91 -6.37 5.38
N CYS A 70 -18.71 -6.69 4.87
CA CYS A 70 -18.51 -7.78 3.92
C CYS A 70 -18.89 -9.13 4.56
N GLU A 71 -19.65 -9.94 3.84
CA GLU A 71 -20.12 -11.23 4.35
C GLU A 71 -19.02 -12.29 4.34
N GLU A 72 -18.19 -12.28 3.32
CA GLU A 72 -17.13 -13.26 3.11
C GLU A 72 -15.92 -12.62 2.46
N VAL A 73 -14.72 -12.96 2.92
CA VAL A 73 -13.45 -12.58 2.29
C VAL A 73 -12.86 -13.84 1.65
N LYS A 74 -12.95 -13.94 0.33
CA LYS A 74 -12.43 -15.08 -0.46
C LYS A 74 -10.98 -14.90 -0.87
N PHE A 75 -10.56 -13.66 -1.01
CA PHE A 75 -9.22 -13.35 -1.49
C PHE A 75 -8.63 -12.15 -0.74
N PHE A 76 -7.38 -12.25 -0.35
CA PHE A 76 -6.61 -11.10 0.08
C PHE A 76 -5.16 -11.22 -0.36
N SER A 77 -4.52 -10.07 -0.60
CA SER A 77 -3.10 -10.01 -0.93
C SER A 77 -2.49 -8.70 -0.47
N GLN A 78 -1.32 -8.79 0.12
CA GLN A 78 -0.50 -7.63 0.46
C GLN A 78 0.86 -7.74 -0.22
N ILE A 79 1.27 -6.72 -0.96
CA ILE A 79 2.54 -6.72 -1.68
C ILE A 79 3.66 -6.17 -0.78
N PRO A 80 4.66 -7.00 -0.42
CA PRO A 80 5.70 -6.63 0.53
C PRO A 80 6.92 -5.96 -0.12
N HIS A 81 6.71 -5.03 -1.05
CA HIS A 81 7.79 -4.33 -1.73
C HIS A 81 7.64 -2.82 -1.64
N GLY A 82 8.75 -2.09 -1.82
CA GLY A 82 8.77 -0.63 -1.84
C GLY A 82 8.02 -0.03 -3.02
N GLY A 83 8.09 1.30 -3.16
CA GLY A 83 7.28 2.09 -4.10
C GLY A 83 7.21 1.58 -5.54
N GLY A 84 8.22 0.87 -6.02
CA GLY A 84 8.23 0.27 -7.35
C GLY A 84 7.17 -0.81 -7.59
N ALA A 85 6.62 -1.41 -6.52
CA ALA A 85 5.58 -2.43 -6.60
C ALA A 85 4.16 -1.89 -6.35
N ALA A 86 3.97 -0.57 -6.26
CA ALA A 86 2.67 0.03 -5.94
C ALA A 86 1.54 -0.34 -6.93
N ALA A 87 1.87 -0.68 -8.17
CA ALA A 87 0.90 -1.15 -9.17
C ALA A 87 0.59 -2.66 -9.08
N ALA A 88 1.39 -3.44 -8.37
CA ALA A 88 1.21 -4.89 -8.28
C ALA A 88 -0.11 -5.33 -7.61
N PRO A 89 -0.68 -4.63 -6.61
CA PRO A 89 -2.00 -4.96 -6.08
C PRO A 89 -3.10 -5.00 -7.14
N PHE A 90 -3.06 -4.15 -8.15
CA PHE A 90 -4.02 -4.17 -9.27
C PHE A 90 -3.88 -5.43 -10.12
N MET A 91 -2.65 -5.89 -10.34
CA MET A 91 -2.41 -7.15 -11.05
C MET A 91 -2.96 -8.34 -10.25
N HIS A 92 -2.73 -8.38 -8.93
CA HIS A 92 -3.26 -9.44 -8.07
C HIS A 92 -4.78 -9.42 -8.03
N ALA A 93 -5.40 -8.25 -7.96
CA ALA A 93 -6.85 -8.10 -8.04
C ALA A 93 -7.40 -8.63 -9.37
N ALA A 94 -6.77 -8.25 -10.49
CA ALA A 94 -7.15 -8.74 -11.82
C ALA A 94 -7.00 -10.27 -11.94
N MET A 95 -5.94 -10.85 -11.37
CA MET A 95 -5.75 -12.29 -11.32
C MET A 95 -6.87 -12.98 -10.52
N ALA A 96 -7.20 -12.46 -9.34
CA ALA A 96 -8.25 -13.03 -8.49
C ALA A 96 -9.61 -13.02 -9.19
N VAL A 97 -9.99 -11.92 -9.84
CA VAL A 97 -11.24 -11.81 -10.59
C VAL A 97 -11.23 -12.73 -11.82
N HIS A 98 -10.14 -12.72 -12.59
CA HIS A 98 -10.02 -13.54 -13.81
C HIS A 98 -10.12 -15.04 -13.53
N THR A 99 -9.57 -15.50 -12.42
CA THR A 99 -9.58 -16.92 -12.02
C THR A 99 -10.86 -17.33 -11.26
N GLY A 100 -11.76 -16.37 -10.98
CA GLY A 100 -12.96 -16.63 -10.18
C GLY A 100 -12.68 -16.75 -8.67
N GLY A 101 -11.51 -16.35 -8.22
CA GLY A 101 -11.16 -16.36 -6.80
C GLY A 101 -11.88 -15.26 -5.99
N ALA A 102 -12.34 -14.21 -6.66
CA ALA A 102 -13.20 -13.17 -6.11
C ALA A 102 -14.03 -12.51 -7.23
N LYS A 103 -15.14 -11.87 -6.86
CA LYS A 103 -15.99 -11.12 -7.80
C LYS A 103 -15.65 -9.65 -7.83
N TYR A 104 -15.56 -9.04 -6.65
CA TYR A 104 -15.19 -7.64 -6.47
C TYR A 104 -14.00 -7.53 -5.54
N VAL A 105 -12.90 -7.01 -6.05
CA VAL A 105 -11.67 -6.82 -5.28
C VAL A 105 -11.43 -5.34 -5.03
N LEU A 106 -11.38 -4.97 -3.77
CA LEU A 106 -11.00 -3.63 -3.34
C LEU A 106 -9.47 -3.53 -3.28
N VAL A 107 -8.90 -2.70 -4.13
CA VAL A 107 -7.50 -2.30 -4.04
C VAL A 107 -7.43 -0.98 -3.28
N TYR A 108 -6.83 -0.98 -2.11
CA TYR A 108 -6.86 0.18 -1.23
C TYR A 108 -5.49 0.56 -0.69
N ARG A 109 -5.39 1.81 -0.30
CA ARG A 109 -4.30 2.35 0.49
C ARG A 109 -4.84 3.43 1.42
N ALA A 110 -4.49 3.36 2.70
CA ALA A 110 -4.86 4.36 3.68
C ALA A 110 -3.67 4.72 4.55
N MET A 111 -3.30 6.00 4.54
CA MET A 111 -2.15 6.52 5.27
C MET A 111 -2.49 7.86 5.92
N ASN A 112 -1.99 8.03 7.13
CA ASN A 112 -2.17 9.26 7.90
C ASN A 112 -0.79 9.84 8.29
N GLU A 113 0.12 9.86 7.33
CA GLU A 113 1.55 10.09 7.52
C GLU A 113 1.89 11.36 8.29
N ARG A 114 1.22 12.45 7.99
CA ARG A 114 1.57 13.75 8.57
C ARG A 114 0.98 13.98 9.95
N SER A 115 -0.12 13.30 10.25
CA SER A 115 -0.81 13.41 11.54
C SER A 115 -0.26 12.45 12.59
N TRP A 116 0.48 11.42 12.18
CA TRP A 116 0.97 10.39 13.09
C TRP A 116 2.43 10.02 12.82
N MET A 117 2.72 9.30 11.75
CA MET A 117 4.04 8.79 11.44
C MET A 117 4.42 9.19 10.01
N ARG A 118 5.35 10.12 9.91
CA ARG A 118 5.80 10.63 8.63
C ARG A 118 6.86 9.72 8.04
N PHE A 119 6.62 9.24 6.83
CA PHE A 119 7.61 8.51 6.05
C PHE A 119 8.86 9.38 5.82
N GLY A 120 10.03 8.79 6.03
CA GLY A 120 11.31 9.47 5.78
C GLY A 120 11.85 10.35 6.93
N THR A 121 11.17 10.42 8.08
CA THR A 121 11.68 11.19 9.23
C THR A 121 12.63 10.39 10.14
N GLY A 122 12.80 9.11 9.90
CA GLY A 122 13.60 8.23 10.78
C GLY A 122 12.92 7.89 12.11
N ASP A 123 11.82 8.55 12.43
CA ASP A 123 11.02 8.26 13.61
C ASP A 123 10.01 7.14 13.30
N TYR A 124 10.52 5.94 13.17
CA TYR A 124 9.67 4.77 12.98
C TYR A 124 8.95 4.34 14.25
N GLY A 125 9.11 5.13 15.33
CA GLY A 125 8.51 4.82 16.62
C GLY A 125 8.87 3.40 17.11
N ILE A 126 8.63 3.11 18.36
CA ILE A 126 8.90 1.80 18.99
C ILE A 126 7.90 0.72 18.53
N LYS A 127 7.23 0.89 17.39
CA LYS A 127 6.35 -0.15 16.86
C LYS A 127 7.19 -1.20 16.16
N PRO A 128 7.01 -2.49 16.50
CA PRO A 128 7.71 -3.55 15.78
C PRO A 128 7.33 -3.46 14.30
N LEU A 129 8.35 -3.31 13.45
CA LEU A 129 8.18 -3.46 12.01
C LEU A 129 7.65 -4.87 11.72
N PRO A 130 6.86 -5.07 10.66
CA PRO A 130 6.54 -6.40 10.19
C PRO A 130 7.81 -7.25 10.07
N PHE A 131 7.70 -8.54 10.32
CA PHE A 131 8.87 -9.45 10.37
C PHE A 131 9.79 -9.32 9.14
N PHE A 132 9.20 -9.15 7.97
CA PHE A 132 9.94 -8.97 6.71
C PHE A 132 10.77 -7.67 6.71
N ASP A 133 10.21 -6.59 7.20
CA ASP A 133 10.91 -5.32 7.29
C ASP A 133 12.04 -5.39 8.32
N ASN A 134 11.84 -6.10 9.44
CA ASN A 134 12.90 -6.33 10.41
C ASN A 134 14.08 -7.10 9.84
N MET A 135 13.85 -8.09 8.98
CA MET A 135 14.94 -8.80 8.31
C MET A 135 15.73 -7.91 7.39
N ASN A 136 15.06 -7.06 6.60
CA ASN A 136 15.72 -6.19 5.64
C ASN A 136 16.38 -4.99 6.30
N TYR A 137 15.69 -4.33 7.24
CA TYR A 137 16.17 -3.10 7.87
C TYR A 137 17.07 -3.34 9.08
N GLY A 138 17.01 -4.50 9.70
CA GLY A 138 17.81 -4.84 10.88
C GLY A 138 19.32 -4.75 10.66
N TRP A 139 19.78 -4.88 9.43
CA TRP A 139 21.19 -4.70 9.06
C TRP A 139 21.58 -3.24 8.87
N TYR A 140 20.66 -2.38 8.50
CA TYR A 140 20.91 -0.99 8.13
C TYR A 140 20.64 -0.01 9.28
N MET A 141 19.56 -0.25 10.04
CA MET A 141 19.12 0.66 11.10
C MET A 141 20.17 0.90 12.20
N PRO A 142 20.93 -0.11 12.67
CA PRO A 142 21.98 0.13 13.67
C PRO A 142 23.10 1.07 13.20
N HIS A 143 23.24 1.23 11.87
CA HIS A 143 24.22 2.11 11.23
C HIS A 143 23.62 3.46 10.83
N GLY A 144 22.41 3.80 11.26
CA GLY A 144 21.77 5.08 10.96
C GLY A 144 21.07 5.14 9.59
N PHE A 145 20.97 4.03 8.88
CA PHE A 145 20.27 3.97 7.58
C PHE A 145 18.77 3.75 7.76
N HIS A 146 18.09 4.78 8.24
CA HIS A 146 16.66 4.71 8.57
C HIS A 146 15.73 5.04 7.38
N THR A 147 16.28 5.52 6.27
CA THR A 147 15.47 5.94 5.12
C THR A 147 16.07 5.49 3.79
N PRO A 148 15.25 5.33 2.74
CA PRO A 148 15.75 5.05 1.40
C PRO A 148 16.75 6.10 0.90
N ALA A 149 16.62 7.36 1.33
CA ALA A 149 17.56 8.42 0.99
C ALA A 149 18.98 8.11 1.48
N ALA A 150 19.13 7.53 2.68
CA ALA A 150 20.43 7.14 3.21
C ALA A 150 21.06 6.01 2.37
N TRP A 151 20.26 5.04 1.90
CA TRP A 151 20.76 3.96 1.04
C TRP A 151 21.16 4.45 -0.34
N VAL A 152 20.33 5.32 -0.94
CA VAL A 152 20.65 5.92 -2.23
C VAL A 152 21.92 6.80 -2.12
N ALA A 153 22.11 7.50 -1.01
CA ALA A 153 23.32 8.27 -0.77
C ALA A 153 24.60 7.41 -0.77
N MET A 154 24.54 6.17 -0.28
CA MET A 154 25.67 5.24 -0.36
C MET A 154 25.99 4.87 -1.81
N PHE A 155 24.99 4.58 -2.63
CA PHE A 155 25.21 4.31 -4.05
C PHE A 155 25.76 5.52 -4.78
N ALA A 156 25.23 6.70 -4.49
CA ALA A 156 25.73 7.95 -5.04
C ALA A 156 27.20 8.19 -4.64
N GLN A 157 27.54 8.01 -3.36
CA GLN A 157 28.91 8.13 -2.88
C GLN A 157 29.86 7.16 -3.59
N ARG A 158 29.43 5.91 -3.80
CA ARG A 158 30.23 4.93 -4.54
C ARG A 158 30.42 5.33 -6.00
N TYR A 159 29.35 5.80 -6.65
CA TYR A 159 29.40 6.33 -8.01
C TYR A 159 30.38 7.50 -8.14
N MET A 160 30.28 8.47 -7.25
CA MET A 160 31.19 9.62 -7.22
C MET A 160 32.66 9.19 -7.06
N HIS A 161 32.91 8.22 -6.19
CA HIS A 161 34.25 7.67 -6.00
C HIS A 161 34.81 6.97 -7.25
N GLU A 162 34.01 6.18 -7.92
CA GLU A 162 34.47 5.39 -9.09
C GLU A 162 34.60 6.22 -10.36
N TYR A 163 33.74 7.21 -10.55
CA TYR A 163 33.66 7.96 -11.81
C TYR A 163 34.12 9.41 -11.66
N GLY A 164 34.55 9.83 -10.48
CA GLY A 164 35.01 11.18 -10.24
C GLY A 164 33.90 12.24 -10.33
N ALA A 165 32.64 11.83 -10.30
CA ALA A 165 31.51 12.75 -10.27
C ALA A 165 31.45 13.53 -8.96
N THR A 166 30.89 14.72 -9.00
CA THR A 166 30.73 15.61 -7.86
C THR A 166 29.25 15.80 -7.49
N SER A 167 28.97 16.49 -6.40
CA SER A 167 27.59 16.85 -6.02
C SER A 167 26.95 17.90 -6.92
N GLU A 168 27.72 18.47 -7.85
CA GLU A 168 27.25 19.49 -8.80
C GLU A 168 26.84 18.88 -10.14
N ASP A 169 27.23 17.62 -10.39
CA ASP A 169 26.87 16.87 -11.59
C ASP A 169 25.46 16.26 -11.49
#